data_b7ec468ac9a1c8d647d75c0f34d76e02
#
_entry.id   b7ec468ac9a1c8d647d75c0f34d76e02
#
_cell.length_a   1.000
_cell.length_b   1.000
_cell.length_c   1.000
_cell.angle_alpha   90.00
_cell.angle_beta   90.00
_cell.angle_gamma   90.00
#
_symmetry.space_group_name_H-M   'P 1'
#
loop_
_entity.id
_entity.type
_entity.pdbx_description
1 polymer ?
#
loop_
_entity_poly.entity_id
_entity_poly.type
_entity_poly.pdbx_seq_one_letter_code
_entity_poly.pdbx_strand_id
1 'polypeptide(L)'
;MGEQYFKGVLAGYLGANFMCGPITEWQIDIIKENISHYCEATIDHSHLSYQDKEEQKRQMKQSLEVYIQGVKDEMRATGRMG
;
A
#
# COMPACT_ATOMS: atom_id res chain seq x y z
N MET A 1 6.29 -10.19 -1.99
CA MET A 1 4.97 -9.59 -2.16
C MET A 1 4.97 -8.70 -3.37
N GLY A 2 4.01 -8.85 -4.22
CA GLY A 2 3.97 -8.15 -5.49
C GLY A 2 2.88 -7.11 -5.55
N GLU A 3 2.84 -6.41 -6.67
CA GLU A 3 1.86 -5.37 -6.97
C GLU A 3 0.42 -5.87 -6.84
N GLN A 4 0.16 -7.11 -7.23
CA GLN A 4 -1.18 -7.72 -7.13
C GLN A 4 -1.69 -7.75 -5.70
N TYR A 5 -0.81 -8.00 -4.74
CA TYR A 5 -1.16 -8.00 -3.32
C TYR A 5 -1.60 -6.60 -2.87
N PHE A 6 -0.80 -5.59 -3.20
CA PHE A 6 -1.12 -4.20 -2.85
C PHE A 6 -2.43 -3.75 -3.49
N LYS A 7 -2.65 -4.13 -4.74
CA LYS A 7 -3.88 -3.82 -5.46
C LYS A 7 -5.10 -4.39 -4.75
N GLY A 8 -5.04 -5.65 -4.33
CA GLY A 8 -6.14 -6.30 -3.64
C GLY A 8 -6.48 -5.64 -2.31
N VAL A 9 -5.46 -5.37 -1.50
CA VAL A 9 -5.63 -4.73 -0.19
C VAL A 9 -6.15 -3.29 -0.37
N LEU A 10 -5.55 -2.54 -1.27
CA LEU A 10 -5.96 -1.15 -1.54
C LEU A 10 -7.38 -1.08 -2.07
N ALA A 11 -7.75 -1.97 -2.99
CA ALA A 11 -9.11 -2.01 -3.52
C ALA A 11 -10.14 -2.29 -2.43
N GLY A 12 -9.81 -3.16 -1.47
CA GLY A 12 -10.69 -3.42 -0.33
C GLY A 12 -10.92 -2.19 0.53
N TYR A 13 -9.85 -1.47 0.86
CA TYR A 13 -9.95 -0.23 1.65
C TYR A 13 -10.66 0.88 0.89
N LEU A 14 -10.30 1.09 -0.38
CA LEU A 14 -10.91 2.13 -1.20
C LEU A 14 -12.38 1.85 -1.48
N GLY A 15 -12.74 0.59 -1.72
CA GLY A 15 -14.12 0.19 -1.95
C GLY A 15 -15.03 0.58 -0.79
N ALA A 16 -14.55 0.39 0.44
CA ALA A 16 -15.31 0.78 1.63
C ALA A 16 -15.42 2.30 1.75
N ASN A 17 -14.39 3.04 1.36
CA ASN A 17 -14.33 4.49 1.51
C ASN A 17 -15.03 5.26 0.38
N PHE A 18 -15.14 4.68 -0.81
CA PHE A 18 -15.83 5.31 -1.94
C PHE A 18 -17.30 5.59 -1.65
N MET A 19 -17.89 4.86 -0.74
CA MET A 19 -19.26 5.10 -0.30
C MET A 19 -19.41 6.39 0.49
N CYS A 20 -18.31 6.96 0.99
CA CYS A 20 -18.30 8.11 1.89
C CYS A 20 -17.85 9.41 1.22
N GLY A 21 -17.58 9.39 -0.09
CA GLY A 21 -17.17 10.59 -0.83
C GLY A 21 -15.72 10.56 -1.32
N PRO A 22 -15.16 11.71 -1.74
CA PRO A 22 -13.80 11.76 -2.26
C PRO A 22 -12.76 11.33 -1.22
N ILE A 23 -11.72 10.63 -1.70
CA ILE A 23 -10.65 10.16 -0.83
C ILE A 23 -9.56 11.22 -0.80
N THR A 24 -9.10 11.57 0.41
CA THR A 24 -8.00 12.51 0.57
C THR A 24 -6.65 11.81 0.46
N GLU A 25 -5.60 12.58 0.14
CA GLU A 25 -4.24 12.09 0.12
C GLU A 25 -3.84 11.50 1.48
N TRP A 26 -4.28 12.12 2.56
CA TRP A 26 -4.05 11.67 3.93
C TRP A 26 -4.62 10.27 4.18
N GLN A 27 -5.81 9.99 3.67
CA GLN A 27 -6.41 8.65 3.79
C GLN A 27 -5.60 7.60 3.05
N ILE A 28 -5.09 7.93 1.87
CA ILE A 28 -4.22 7.03 1.10
C ILE A 28 -2.92 6.75 1.86
N ASP A 29 -2.35 7.76 2.51
CA ASP A 29 -1.15 7.59 3.31
C ASP A 29 -1.38 6.68 4.51
N ILE A 30 -2.54 6.77 5.16
CA ILE A 30 -2.91 5.85 6.26
C ILE A 30 -3.02 4.42 5.74
N ILE A 31 -3.65 4.23 4.58
CA ILE A 31 -3.78 2.90 3.97
C ILE A 31 -2.38 2.34 3.63
N LYS A 32 -1.50 3.17 3.09
CA LYS A 32 -0.12 2.81 2.80
C LYS A 32 0.59 2.30 4.06
N GLU A 33 0.47 3.03 5.16
CA GLU A 33 1.07 2.64 6.44
C GLU A 33 0.52 1.29 6.91
N ASN A 34 -0.78 1.08 6.84
CA ASN A 34 -1.40 -0.18 7.24
C ASN A 34 -0.90 -1.35 6.40
N ILE A 35 -0.77 -1.17 5.09
CA ILE A 35 -0.23 -2.18 4.19
C ILE A 35 1.24 -2.48 4.54
N SER A 36 2.02 -1.44 4.80
CA SER A 36 3.43 -1.57 5.17
C SER A 36 3.59 -2.39 6.44
N HIS A 37 2.81 -2.09 7.48
CA HIS A 37 2.87 -2.82 8.74
C HIS A 37 2.47 -4.28 8.57
N TYR A 38 1.44 -4.55 7.80
CA TYR A 38 1.01 -5.92 7.53
C TYR A 38 2.08 -6.71 6.80
N CYS A 39 2.69 -6.11 5.78
CA CYS A 39 3.76 -6.75 5.02
C CYS A 39 4.99 -7.02 5.89
N GLU A 40 5.37 -6.06 6.73
CA GLU A 40 6.49 -6.24 7.66
C GLU A 40 6.23 -7.40 8.62
N ALA A 41 5.03 -7.48 9.18
CA ALA A 41 4.67 -8.58 10.07
C ALA A 41 4.76 -9.93 9.35
N THR A 42 4.28 -10.00 8.11
CA THR A 42 4.35 -11.23 7.30
C THR A 42 5.80 -11.64 7.05
N ILE A 43 6.67 -10.68 6.74
CA ILE A 43 8.09 -10.96 6.52
C ILE A 43 8.75 -11.43 7.82
N ASP A 44 8.43 -10.80 8.95
CA ASP A 44 9.00 -11.16 10.25
C ASP A 44 8.61 -12.58 10.68
N HIS A 45 7.43 -13.04 10.29
CA HIS A 45 6.96 -14.40 10.59
C HIS A 45 7.44 -15.44 9.57
N SER A 46 8.17 -15.02 8.53
CA SER A 46 8.73 -15.95 7.55
C SER A 46 9.95 -16.67 8.11
N HIS A 47 10.41 -17.71 7.40
CA HIS A 47 11.60 -18.47 7.79
C HIS A 47 12.90 -17.91 7.23
N LEU A 48 12.88 -16.67 6.74
CA LEU A 48 14.05 -16.02 6.17
C LEU A 48 15.05 -15.64 7.26
N SER A 49 16.34 -15.53 6.89
CA SER A 49 17.37 -14.99 7.77
C SER A 49 17.10 -13.52 8.06
N TYR A 50 17.76 -12.97 9.09
CA TYR A 50 17.62 -11.55 9.43
C TYR A 50 17.95 -10.64 8.24
N GLN A 51 19.07 -10.95 7.55
CA GLN A 51 19.49 -10.15 6.39
C GLN A 51 18.47 -10.22 5.26
N ASP A 52 17.92 -11.40 4.99
CA ASP A 52 16.91 -11.59 3.96
C ASP A 52 15.61 -10.88 4.32
N LYS A 53 15.23 -10.90 5.60
CA LYS A 53 14.06 -10.15 6.06
C LYS A 53 14.21 -8.65 5.83
N GLU A 54 15.38 -8.10 6.16
CA GLU A 54 15.66 -6.68 5.95
C GLU A 54 15.61 -6.31 4.48
N GLU A 55 16.18 -7.16 3.60
CA GLU A 55 16.15 -6.95 2.16
C GLU A 55 14.72 -7.00 1.62
N GLN A 56 13.92 -7.97 2.06
CA GLN A 56 12.52 -8.10 1.66
C GLN A 56 11.70 -6.88 2.09
N LYS A 57 11.91 -6.40 3.32
CA LYS A 57 11.23 -5.21 3.80
C LYS A 57 11.58 -3.98 2.96
N ARG A 58 12.84 -3.83 2.61
CA ARG A 58 13.31 -2.70 1.79
C ARG A 58 12.67 -2.74 0.41
N GLN A 59 12.67 -3.90 -0.25
CA GLN A 59 12.06 -4.08 -1.56
C GLN A 59 10.56 -3.85 -1.51
N MET A 60 9.90 -4.34 -0.48
CA MET A 60 8.47 -4.14 -0.29
C MET A 60 8.13 -2.64 -0.17
N LYS A 61 8.89 -1.91 0.64
CA LYS A 61 8.67 -0.47 0.85
C LYS A 61 8.86 0.31 -0.44
N GLN A 62 9.87 -0.03 -1.23
CA GLN A 62 10.10 0.62 -2.53
C GLN A 62 8.95 0.35 -3.50
N SER A 63 8.52 -0.90 -3.60
CA SER A 63 7.41 -1.28 -4.48
C SER A 63 6.11 -0.61 -4.05
N LEU A 64 5.84 -0.57 -2.75
CA LEU A 64 4.65 0.07 -2.20
C LEU A 64 4.66 1.57 -2.48
N GLU A 65 5.80 2.23 -2.31
CA GLU A 65 5.94 3.67 -2.57
C GLU A 65 5.61 4.01 -4.02
N VAL A 66 6.18 3.27 -4.95
CA VAL A 66 5.93 3.46 -6.38
C VAL A 66 4.45 3.23 -6.72
N TYR A 67 3.87 2.16 -6.16
CA TYR A 67 2.48 1.82 -6.41
C TYR A 67 1.53 2.90 -5.87
N ILE A 68 1.75 3.36 -4.64
CA ILE A 68 0.91 4.39 -4.02
C ILE A 68 1.03 5.72 -4.76
N GLN A 69 2.22 6.09 -5.20
CA GLN A 69 2.39 7.30 -5.99
C GLN A 69 1.60 7.24 -7.30
N GLY A 70 1.62 6.08 -7.96
CA GLY A 70 0.82 5.87 -9.16
C GLY A 70 -0.68 5.99 -8.91
N VAL A 71 -1.15 5.46 -7.79
CA VAL A 71 -2.55 5.58 -7.39
C VAL A 71 -2.94 7.04 -7.15
N LYS A 72 -2.10 7.79 -6.43
CA LYS A 72 -2.35 9.21 -6.18
C LYS A 72 -2.42 9.99 -7.49
N ASP A 73 -1.49 9.75 -8.39
CA ASP A 73 -1.45 10.44 -9.68
C ASP A 73 -2.71 10.15 -10.51
N GLU A 74 -3.12 8.89 -10.55
CA GLU A 74 -4.33 8.48 -11.26
C GLU A 74 -5.58 9.12 -10.65
N MET A 75 -5.68 9.16 -9.33
CA MET A 75 -6.84 9.75 -8.65
C MET A 75 -6.91 11.26 -8.88
N ARG A 76 -5.78 11.95 -8.93
CA ARG A 76 -5.75 13.37 -9.28
C ARG A 76 -6.21 13.60 -10.72
N ALA A 77 -5.71 12.76 -11.64
CA ALA A 77 -6.07 12.87 -13.06
C ALA A 77 -7.56 12.61 -13.31
N THR A 78 -8.19 11.76 -12.51
CA THR A 78 -9.62 11.43 -12.65
C THR A 78 -10.52 12.28 -11.76
N GLY A 79 -9.96 13.23 -11.00
CA GLY A 79 -10.74 14.12 -10.12
C GLY A 79 -11.28 13.45 -8.86
N ARG A 80 -10.75 12.29 -8.47
CA ARG A 80 -11.19 11.55 -7.29
C ARG A 80 -10.49 11.98 -6.01
N MET A 81 -9.42 12.73 -6.12
CA MET A 81 -8.68 13.23 -4.97
C MET A 81 -9.37 14.50 -4.44
N GLY A 82 -9.78 14.43 -3.22
CA GLY A 82 -10.44 15.56 -2.56
C GLY A 82 -9.51 16.43 -1.75
#